data_bb981a6b0a5e0cf09546e830a761fc70
#
_entry.id   bb981a6b0a5e0cf09546e830a761fc70
#
_cell.length_a   1.000
_cell.length_b   1.000
_cell.length_c   1.000
_cell.angle_alpha   90.00
_cell.angle_beta   90.00
_cell.angle_gamma   90.00
#
_symmetry.space_group_name_H-M   'P 1'
#
loop_
_entity.id
_entity.type
_entity.pdbx_description
1 polymer ?
#
loop_
_entity_poly.entity_id
_entity_poly.type
_entity_poly.pdbx_seq_one_letter_code
_entity_poly.pdbx_strand_id
1 'polypeptide(L)'
;MKLRLVFNITSLYLMFGFFGISQQNYEVEKSDNEWRKHLNKMSYLVLRKAYTERPYTGKYDNFYETGTYHCVGCDEALYNSDRKYNSYCGWPSFDMEIKDKLVYDVDYKLGYPRTEIKCKKCGGHLGHVFNDGPKKTTGIRHCVNSAALVFKKYEKK
;
A
#
# COMPACT_ATOMS: atom_id res chain seq x y z
N MET A 1 50.32 40.48 44.14
CA MET A 1 49.09 39.69 44.32
C MET A 1 48.54 39.43 42.89
N LYS A 2 48.78 38.23 42.35
CA LYS A 2 48.40 37.87 40.98
C LYS A 2 47.09 37.08 41.00
N LEU A 3 46.01 37.68 40.45
CA LEU A 3 44.71 37.06 40.32
C LEU A 3 44.73 36.09 39.14
N ARG A 4 44.54 34.78 39.40
CA ARG A 4 44.39 33.76 38.33
C ARG A 4 42.91 33.62 37.98
N LEU A 5 42.56 34.05 36.77
CA LEU A 5 41.24 33.79 36.17
C LEU A 5 41.16 32.35 35.74
N VAL A 6 40.29 31.57 36.32
CA VAL A 6 39.98 30.19 35.94
C VAL A 6 38.80 30.24 34.96
N PHE A 7 39.06 29.97 33.67
CA PHE A 7 38.01 29.81 32.69
C PHE A 7 37.40 28.39 32.81
N ASN A 8 36.20 28.31 33.26
CA ASN A 8 35.40 27.08 33.22
C ASN A 8 34.79 26.94 31.83
N ILE A 9 35.35 25.99 31.04
CA ILE A 9 34.78 25.60 29.74
C ILE A 9 33.70 24.57 30.03
N THR A 10 32.41 25.03 30.10
CA THR A 10 31.27 24.16 30.10
C THR A 10 31.08 23.57 28.69
N SER A 11 31.46 22.29 28.54
CA SER A 11 31.26 21.53 27.31
C SER A 11 29.76 21.29 27.07
N LEU A 12 29.20 22.00 26.10
CA LEU A 12 27.81 21.83 25.65
C LEU A 12 27.76 20.57 24.76
N TYR A 13 27.36 19.42 25.34
CA TYR A 13 27.07 18.22 24.57
C TYR A 13 25.75 18.42 23.78
N LEU A 14 25.87 18.72 22.50
CA LEU A 14 24.76 18.64 21.54
C LEU A 14 24.38 17.16 21.36
N MET A 15 23.31 16.71 22.04
CA MET A 15 22.70 15.43 21.75
C MET A 15 21.99 15.53 20.40
N PHE A 16 22.64 15.06 19.33
CA PHE A 16 21.97 14.75 18.08
C PHE A 16 21.13 13.49 18.30
N GLY A 17 19.84 13.69 18.55
CA GLY A 17 18.87 12.60 18.51
C GLY A 17 18.79 12.07 17.10
N PHE A 18 19.35 10.88 16.84
CA PHE A 18 19.05 10.12 15.64
C PHE A 18 17.58 9.72 15.67
N PHE A 19 16.74 10.46 14.96
CA PHE A 19 15.42 9.97 14.57
C PHE A 19 15.66 8.81 13.60
N GLY A 20 15.70 7.60 14.11
CA GLY A 20 15.69 6.39 13.31
C GLY A 20 14.38 6.33 12.54
N ILE A 21 14.43 6.64 11.24
CA ILE A 21 13.34 6.30 10.32
C ILE A 21 13.28 4.78 10.33
N SER A 22 12.25 4.20 10.96
CA SER A 22 12.01 2.76 10.91
C SER A 22 11.79 2.38 9.45
N GLN A 23 12.81 1.84 8.81
CA GLN A 23 12.71 1.29 7.47
C GLN A 23 11.88 0.00 7.59
N GLN A 24 10.67 0.03 7.04
CA GLN A 24 9.79 -1.13 7.03
C GLN A 24 10.38 -2.16 6.06
N ASN A 25 10.93 -3.25 6.61
CA ASN A 25 11.45 -4.35 5.82
C ASN A 25 10.29 -5.21 5.30
N TYR A 26 10.29 -5.46 4.00
CA TYR A 26 9.31 -6.32 3.34
C TYR A 26 9.95 -7.70 3.04
N GLU A 27 9.15 -8.77 3.08
CA GLU A 27 9.61 -10.14 2.81
C GLU A 27 10.13 -10.28 1.37
N VAL A 28 9.51 -9.57 0.42
CA VAL A 28 9.90 -9.56 -0.99
C VAL A 28 10.45 -8.19 -1.35
N GLU A 29 11.76 -8.11 -1.44
CA GLU A 29 12.49 -6.93 -1.88
C GLU A 29 13.18 -7.20 -3.23
N LYS A 30 13.10 -6.24 -4.13
CA LYS A 30 13.75 -6.24 -5.44
C LYS A 30 14.26 -4.83 -5.75
N SER A 31 15.34 -4.71 -6.48
CA SER A 31 15.80 -3.44 -7.03
C SER A 31 14.76 -2.85 -8.01
N ASP A 32 14.83 -1.56 -8.26
CA ASP A 32 13.94 -0.88 -9.21
C ASP A 32 13.99 -1.52 -10.61
N ASN A 33 15.18 -1.92 -11.06
CA ASN A 33 15.38 -2.60 -12.34
C ASN A 33 14.74 -3.99 -12.39
N GLU A 34 14.81 -4.76 -11.32
CA GLU A 34 14.16 -6.06 -11.23
C GLU A 34 12.64 -5.92 -11.24
N TRP A 35 12.08 -4.94 -10.51
CA TRP A 35 10.64 -4.64 -10.56
C TRP A 35 10.18 -4.26 -11.97
N ARG A 36 10.96 -3.44 -12.70
CA ARG A 36 10.67 -3.06 -14.11
C ARG A 36 10.67 -4.26 -15.07
N LYS A 37 11.52 -5.24 -14.84
CA LYS A 37 11.58 -6.47 -15.64
C LYS A 37 10.46 -7.44 -15.29
N HIS A 38 10.06 -7.47 -14.02
CA HIS A 38 9.04 -8.39 -13.50
C HIS A 38 7.61 -7.96 -13.81
N LEU A 39 7.35 -6.65 -13.84
CA LEU A 39 6.02 -6.08 -13.97
C LEU A 39 5.82 -5.43 -15.35
N ASN A 40 4.57 -5.47 -15.85
CA ASN A 40 4.23 -4.59 -16.96
C ASN A 40 4.28 -3.12 -16.52
N LYS A 41 4.33 -2.19 -17.50
CA LYS A 41 4.50 -0.76 -17.25
C LYS A 41 3.47 -0.20 -16.26
N MET A 42 2.17 -0.55 -16.40
CA MET A 42 1.12 0.01 -15.53
C MET A 42 1.23 -0.59 -14.12
N SER A 43 1.41 -1.88 -13.98
CA SER A 43 1.62 -2.55 -12.68
C SER A 43 2.84 -1.98 -11.94
N TYR A 44 3.95 -1.73 -12.66
CA TYR A 44 5.12 -1.08 -12.09
C TYR A 44 4.81 0.34 -11.60
N LEU A 45 4.14 1.16 -12.41
CA LEU A 45 3.77 2.52 -12.01
C LEU A 45 2.86 2.52 -10.78
N VAL A 46 1.88 1.64 -10.73
CA VAL A 46 0.98 1.51 -9.58
C VAL A 46 1.73 1.03 -8.35
N LEU A 47 2.34 -0.15 -8.41
CA LEU A 47 2.95 -0.79 -7.23
C LEU A 47 4.17 -0.05 -6.69
N ARG A 48 5.00 0.58 -7.55
CA ARG A 48 6.32 1.13 -7.16
C ARG A 48 6.40 2.66 -7.23
N LYS A 49 5.47 3.32 -7.92
CA LYS A 49 5.42 4.80 -8.02
C LYS A 49 4.12 5.37 -7.44
N ALA A 50 3.29 4.52 -6.81
CA ALA A 50 1.99 4.87 -6.24
C ALA A 50 1.14 5.69 -7.24
N TYR A 51 1.11 5.23 -8.50
CA TYR A 51 0.26 5.78 -9.54
C TYR A 51 -1.15 5.21 -9.41
N THR A 52 -2.15 5.92 -9.93
CA THR A 52 -3.53 5.44 -10.02
C THR A 52 -3.90 5.27 -11.49
N GLU A 53 -4.35 4.08 -11.89
CA GLU A 53 -4.88 3.83 -13.23
C GLU A 53 -6.15 4.66 -13.49
N ARG A 54 -6.52 4.88 -14.76
CA ARG A 54 -7.74 5.62 -15.09
C ARG A 54 -8.98 4.83 -14.65
N PRO A 55 -10.04 5.52 -14.15
CA PRO A 55 -11.27 4.83 -13.75
C PRO A 55 -11.92 4.12 -14.95
N TYR A 56 -12.61 3.02 -14.71
CA TYR A 56 -13.34 2.20 -15.70
C TYR A 56 -12.46 1.55 -16.79
N THR A 57 -11.13 1.58 -16.67
CA THR A 57 -10.21 0.97 -17.65
C THR A 57 -9.58 -0.32 -17.15
N GLY A 58 -9.69 -0.59 -15.85
CA GLY A 58 -9.07 -1.74 -15.22
C GLY A 58 -9.83 -3.04 -15.46
N LYS A 59 -9.10 -4.13 -15.70
CA LYS A 59 -9.65 -5.48 -15.99
C LYS A 59 -10.65 -5.95 -14.93
N TYR A 60 -10.45 -5.59 -13.67
CA TYR A 60 -11.20 -6.17 -12.54
C TYR A 60 -12.27 -5.24 -11.98
N ASP A 61 -12.57 -4.09 -12.59
CA ASP A 61 -13.69 -3.23 -12.18
C ASP A 61 -15.01 -4.03 -12.25
N ASN A 62 -15.43 -4.41 -13.44
CA ASN A 62 -16.65 -5.21 -13.70
C ASN A 62 -16.36 -6.70 -13.86
N PHE A 63 -15.65 -7.31 -12.91
CA PHE A 63 -15.25 -8.71 -12.95
C PHE A 63 -15.67 -9.40 -11.64
N TYR A 64 -16.55 -10.43 -11.73
CA TYR A 64 -17.18 -11.07 -10.57
C TYR A 64 -17.07 -12.61 -10.58
N GLU A 65 -16.01 -13.17 -11.14
CA GLU A 65 -15.76 -14.61 -11.02
C GLU A 65 -15.35 -14.99 -9.59
N THR A 66 -15.66 -16.24 -9.21
CA THR A 66 -15.32 -16.78 -7.89
C THR A 66 -13.86 -17.20 -7.82
N GLY A 67 -13.13 -16.63 -6.88
CA GLY A 67 -11.70 -16.86 -6.71
C GLY A 67 -11.04 -15.86 -5.75
N THR A 68 -9.74 -15.68 -5.90
CA THR A 68 -8.93 -14.82 -5.04
C THR A 68 -8.14 -13.81 -5.86
N TYR A 69 -8.06 -12.57 -5.39
CA TYR A 69 -7.23 -11.51 -5.96
C TYR A 69 -5.90 -11.47 -5.22
N HIS A 70 -4.81 -11.60 -5.97
CA HIS A 70 -3.44 -11.61 -5.48
C HIS A 70 -2.69 -10.36 -5.90
N CYS A 71 -1.66 -9.99 -5.16
CA CYS A 71 -0.72 -8.95 -5.55
C CYS A 71 0.05 -9.39 -6.81
N VAL A 72 -0.01 -8.60 -7.88
CA VAL A 72 0.71 -8.93 -9.12
C VAL A 72 2.24 -8.92 -8.95
N GLY A 73 2.74 -8.24 -7.90
CA GLY A 73 4.18 -8.14 -7.64
C GLY A 73 4.78 -9.35 -6.92
N CYS A 74 4.06 -9.98 -5.99
CA CYS A 74 4.61 -11.01 -5.11
C CYS A 74 3.69 -12.23 -4.91
N ASP A 75 2.58 -12.26 -5.63
CA ASP A 75 1.59 -13.35 -5.59
C ASP A 75 0.89 -13.55 -4.22
N GLU A 76 0.98 -12.61 -3.30
CA GLU A 76 0.29 -12.67 -2.01
C GLU A 76 -1.22 -12.55 -2.22
N ALA A 77 -2.01 -13.45 -1.61
CA ALA A 77 -3.47 -13.39 -1.64
C ALA A 77 -3.97 -12.21 -0.80
N LEU A 78 -4.71 -11.28 -1.39
CA LEU A 78 -5.13 -10.03 -0.76
C LEU A 78 -6.63 -9.97 -0.47
N TYR A 79 -7.45 -10.43 -1.41
CA TYR A 79 -8.92 -10.34 -1.31
C TYR A 79 -9.59 -11.60 -1.85
N ASN A 80 -10.66 -12.03 -1.21
CA ASN A 80 -11.57 -13.03 -1.75
C ASN A 80 -12.66 -12.35 -2.60
N SER A 81 -13.13 -13.03 -3.63
CA SER A 81 -14.16 -12.51 -4.54
C SER A 81 -15.51 -12.24 -3.90
N ASP A 82 -15.86 -12.95 -2.80
CA ASP A 82 -17.09 -12.75 -2.03
C ASP A 82 -17.10 -11.43 -1.26
N ARG A 83 -15.95 -10.79 -1.12
CA ARG A 83 -15.78 -9.47 -0.50
C ARG A 83 -15.79 -8.33 -1.52
N LYS A 84 -15.88 -8.65 -2.82
CA LYS A 84 -15.93 -7.67 -3.91
C LYS A 84 -17.36 -7.22 -4.17
N TYR A 85 -17.55 -5.92 -4.38
CA TYR A 85 -18.84 -5.34 -4.74
C TYR A 85 -18.69 -4.21 -5.75
N ASN A 86 -19.79 -3.82 -6.40
CA ASN A 86 -19.79 -2.66 -7.30
C ASN A 86 -20.02 -1.37 -6.52
N SER A 87 -18.99 -0.53 -6.43
CA SER A 87 -19.05 0.79 -5.82
C SER A 87 -19.31 1.91 -6.83
N TYR A 88 -19.35 1.61 -8.12
CA TYR A 88 -19.49 2.55 -9.22
C TYR A 88 -18.37 3.61 -9.29
N CYS A 89 -17.24 3.39 -8.61
CA CYS A 89 -16.12 4.33 -8.61
C CYS A 89 -15.15 4.16 -9.80
N GLY A 90 -15.28 3.06 -10.55
CA GLY A 90 -14.43 2.74 -11.71
C GLY A 90 -13.16 1.95 -11.38
N TRP A 91 -13.07 1.42 -10.16
CA TRP A 91 -12.01 0.52 -9.70
C TRP A 91 -12.58 -0.66 -8.92
N PRO A 92 -11.89 -1.82 -8.89
CA PRO A 92 -12.24 -2.93 -8.01
C PRO A 92 -12.40 -2.46 -6.57
N SER A 93 -13.54 -2.76 -5.97
CA SER A 93 -13.85 -2.37 -4.59
C SER A 93 -14.17 -3.59 -3.74
N PHE A 94 -13.56 -3.63 -2.55
CA PHE A 94 -13.75 -4.69 -1.57
C PHE A 94 -14.13 -4.09 -0.22
N ASP A 95 -14.93 -4.78 0.55
CA ASP A 95 -15.34 -4.35 1.89
C ASP A 95 -14.43 -4.93 3.01
N MET A 96 -13.58 -5.89 2.68
CA MET A 96 -12.64 -6.50 3.62
C MET A 96 -11.50 -7.20 2.86
N GLU A 97 -10.28 -7.12 3.39
CA GLU A 97 -9.12 -7.88 2.94
C GLU A 97 -9.06 -9.28 3.57
N ILE A 98 -8.20 -10.14 3.05
CA ILE A 98 -7.73 -11.32 3.77
C ILE A 98 -6.87 -10.84 4.95
N LYS A 99 -7.19 -11.29 6.15
CA LYS A 99 -6.58 -10.82 7.41
C LYS A 99 -5.06 -10.77 7.33
N ASP A 100 -4.47 -9.67 7.83
CA ASP A 100 -3.03 -9.43 7.96
C ASP A 100 -2.24 -9.41 6.63
N LYS A 101 -2.89 -9.11 5.50
CA LYS A 101 -2.25 -9.06 4.18
C LYS A 101 -1.92 -7.64 3.70
N LEU A 102 -2.41 -6.63 4.40
CA LEU A 102 -2.20 -5.23 4.05
C LEU A 102 -1.44 -4.47 5.14
N VAL A 103 -0.78 -3.39 4.71
CA VAL A 103 -0.26 -2.32 5.55
C VAL A 103 -0.98 -1.04 5.18
N TYR A 104 -1.33 -0.27 6.20
CA TYR A 104 -2.01 1.02 6.06
C TYR A 104 -1.03 2.15 6.35
N ASP A 105 -1.04 3.18 5.52
CA ASP A 105 -0.17 4.35 5.62
C ASP A 105 -0.96 5.62 5.33
N VAL A 106 -0.38 6.79 5.53
CA VAL A 106 -1.03 8.07 5.23
C VAL A 106 -0.42 8.70 3.98
N ASP A 107 -1.25 8.98 2.99
CA ASP A 107 -0.89 9.63 1.73
C ASP A 107 -1.41 11.07 1.69
N TYR A 108 -0.53 12.04 1.39
CA TYR A 108 -0.83 13.46 1.28
C TYR A 108 -0.72 14.01 -0.15
N LYS A 109 -0.59 13.18 -1.17
CA LYS A 109 -0.35 13.59 -2.58
C LYS A 109 -1.40 14.57 -3.13
N LEU A 110 -2.64 14.52 -2.64
CA LEU A 110 -3.72 15.40 -3.08
C LEU A 110 -3.91 16.63 -2.16
N GLY A 111 -2.98 16.90 -1.23
CA GLY A 111 -3.06 18.02 -0.29
C GLY A 111 -3.93 17.76 0.95
N TYR A 112 -4.51 16.57 1.08
CA TYR A 112 -5.25 16.13 2.27
C TYR A 112 -4.90 14.66 2.59
N PRO A 113 -5.04 14.23 3.86
CA PRO A 113 -4.68 12.86 4.25
C PRO A 113 -5.67 11.84 3.67
N ARG A 114 -5.14 10.75 3.11
CA ARG A 114 -5.88 9.56 2.70
C ARG A 114 -5.22 8.33 3.26
N THR A 115 -6.00 7.30 3.61
CA THR A 115 -5.45 6.02 4.03
C THR A 115 -5.01 5.23 2.81
N GLU A 116 -3.71 5.15 2.58
CA GLU A 116 -3.09 4.31 1.54
C GLU A 116 -3.08 2.85 1.99
N ILE A 117 -3.29 1.92 1.05
CA ILE A 117 -3.11 0.49 1.26
C ILE A 117 -1.98 -0.06 0.42
N LYS A 118 -1.10 -0.84 1.07
CA LYS A 118 0.05 -1.50 0.46
C LYS A 118 0.00 -3.01 0.75
N CYS A 119 0.54 -3.80 -0.15
CA CYS A 119 0.77 -5.22 0.11
C CYS A 119 1.78 -5.38 1.24
N LYS A 120 1.42 -6.11 2.31
CA LYS A 120 2.31 -6.34 3.46
C LYS A 120 3.58 -7.09 3.09
N LYS A 121 3.51 -7.98 2.10
CA LYS A 121 4.62 -8.85 1.71
C LYS A 121 5.70 -8.14 0.89
N CYS A 122 5.34 -7.19 0.00
CA CYS A 122 6.29 -6.53 -0.91
C CYS A 122 6.27 -5.00 -0.87
N GLY A 123 5.42 -4.39 -0.05
CA GLY A 123 5.28 -2.93 0.04
C GLY A 123 4.66 -2.26 -1.19
N GLY A 124 4.13 -3.04 -2.14
CA GLY A 124 3.52 -2.49 -3.35
C GLY A 124 2.26 -1.69 -3.05
N HIS A 125 2.16 -0.46 -3.58
CA HIS A 125 0.95 0.35 -3.48
C HIS A 125 -0.21 -0.34 -4.19
N LEU A 126 -1.36 -0.46 -3.54
CA LEU A 126 -2.56 -1.09 -4.08
C LEU A 126 -3.66 -0.08 -4.40
N GLY A 127 -3.85 0.91 -3.54
CA GLY A 127 -4.92 1.88 -3.61
C GLY A 127 -5.14 2.60 -2.29
N HIS A 128 -6.42 2.92 -1.97
CA HIS A 128 -6.78 3.66 -0.76
C HIS A 128 -8.05 3.11 -0.12
N VAL A 129 -8.23 3.43 1.16
CA VAL A 129 -9.42 3.09 1.95
C VAL A 129 -10.30 4.31 2.12
N PHE A 130 -11.62 4.09 2.07
CA PHE A 130 -12.66 5.09 2.27
C PHE A 130 -13.73 4.56 3.24
N ASN A 131 -14.43 5.46 3.94
CA ASN A 131 -15.47 5.14 4.92
C ASN A 131 -16.89 5.20 4.29
N ASP A 132 -16.98 4.91 3.00
CA ASP A 132 -18.21 4.93 2.19
C ASP A 132 -18.59 3.54 1.65
N GLY A 133 -18.10 2.49 2.29
CA GLY A 133 -18.41 1.12 1.96
C GLY A 133 -19.82 0.67 2.42
N PRO A 134 -20.19 -0.60 2.15
CA PRO A 134 -21.50 -1.14 2.49
C PRO A 134 -21.70 -1.17 4.01
N LYS A 135 -22.67 -0.40 4.52
CA LYS A 135 -23.00 -0.34 5.97
C LYS A 135 -23.48 -1.67 6.56
N LYS A 136 -23.97 -2.58 5.71
CA LYS A 136 -24.40 -3.94 6.12
C LYS A 136 -23.24 -4.88 6.44
N THR A 137 -22.02 -4.52 6.06
CA THR A 137 -20.78 -5.27 6.33
C THR A 137 -19.85 -4.41 7.19
N THR A 138 -18.76 -3.91 6.64
CA THR A 138 -17.76 -3.16 7.40
C THR A 138 -17.96 -1.64 7.37
N GLY A 139 -18.73 -1.11 6.43
CA GLY A 139 -18.81 0.33 6.14
C GLY A 139 -17.56 0.89 5.46
N ILE A 140 -16.59 0.03 5.15
CA ILE A 140 -15.28 0.40 4.57
C ILE A 140 -15.22 -0.01 3.11
N ARG A 141 -14.56 0.80 2.30
CA ARG A 141 -14.28 0.51 0.89
C ARG A 141 -12.77 0.55 0.65
N HIS A 142 -12.20 -0.60 0.34
CA HIS A 142 -10.87 -0.71 -0.24
C HIS A 142 -10.99 -0.50 -1.76
N CYS A 143 -10.56 0.66 -2.24
CA CYS A 143 -10.53 1.00 -3.66
C CYS A 143 -9.15 0.64 -4.22
N VAL A 144 -9.09 -0.39 -5.06
CA VAL A 144 -7.82 -1.03 -5.45
C VAL A 144 -7.62 -0.91 -6.96
N ASN A 145 -6.39 -0.60 -7.40
CA ASN A 145 -6.06 -0.59 -8.83
C ASN A 145 -6.10 -2.02 -9.41
N SER A 146 -6.78 -2.23 -10.50
CA SER A 146 -6.75 -3.52 -11.24
C SER A 146 -5.33 -3.91 -11.63
N ALA A 147 -4.50 -2.94 -12.01
CA ALA A 147 -3.11 -3.16 -12.39
C ALA A 147 -2.22 -3.67 -11.25
N ALA A 148 -2.68 -3.55 -9.99
CA ALA A 148 -2.00 -4.10 -8.82
C ALA A 148 -2.36 -5.56 -8.56
N LEU A 149 -3.37 -6.11 -9.25
CA LEU A 149 -3.98 -7.40 -8.96
C LEU A 149 -3.76 -8.43 -10.08
N VAL A 150 -3.74 -9.69 -9.68
CA VAL A 150 -3.95 -10.85 -10.53
C VAL A 150 -5.03 -11.74 -9.89
N PHE A 151 -6.01 -12.18 -10.69
CA PHE A 151 -7.08 -13.05 -10.22
C PHE A 151 -6.72 -14.51 -10.43
N LYS A 152 -6.99 -15.34 -9.42
CA LYS A 152 -6.91 -16.80 -9.48
C LYS A 152 -8.27 -17.41 -9.17
N LYS A 153 -8.80 -18.17 -10.11
CA LYS A 153 -10.07 -18.90 -9.93
C LYS A 153 -9.88 -20.06 -8.94
N TYR A 154 -10.87 -20.31 -8.12
CA TYR A 154 -10.83 -21.53 -7.32
C TYR A 154 -10.87 -22.78 -8.21
N GLU A 155 -9.97 -23.70 -7.96
CA GLU A 155 -10.02 -25.01 -8.63
C GLU A 155 -11.29 -25.75 -8.17
N LYS A 156 -12.06 -26.24 -9.13
CA LYS A 156 -13.15 -27.16 -8.80
C LYS A 156 -12.51 -28.47 -8.30
N LYS A 157 -12.76 -28.78 -7.04
CA LYS A 157 -12.47 -30.11 -6.48
C LYS A 157 -13.42 -31.13 -7.10
#